data_3ad3d51b7120015bc5ccc26ad9f5e53b
#
_entry.id   3ad3d51b7120015bc5ccc26ad9f5e53b
#
_cell.length_a   1.000
_cell.length_b   1.000
_cell.length_c   1.000
_cell.angle_alpha   90.00
_cell.angle_beta   90.00
_cell.angle_gamma   90.00
#
_symmetry.space_group_name_H-M   'P 1'
#
loop_
_entity.id
_entity.type
_entity.pdbx_description
1 polymer ?
#
loop_
_entity_poly.entity_id
_entity_poly.type
_entity_poly.pdbx_seq_one_letter_code
_entity_poly.pdbx_strand_id
1 'polypeptide(L)'
;MTARCNGIRDICAILGYSKDKVQAALKRSTHEIEPTQKHYDVLQVDEFHTFIGHKKNKVWLIYAYCKTTGEIVAFVWGKRDLKTALALKQRLKELKITYGCIAHDDWKAFDTAFSDADEQWVGKQHTKAIEGNNCAIRHRVSRAVRKSCCFSKSLFYHIKAFNIGFAYINTCHLSKRQKRRI
;
A
#
# COMPACT_ATOMS: atom_id res chain seq x y z
N MET A 1 11.18 1.17 -13.45
CA MET A 1 12.28 0.57 -12.67
C MET A 1 11.98 0.54 -11.18
N THR A 2 11.61 1.65 -10.53
CA THR A 2 11.26 1.68 -9.09
C THR A 2 10.19 0.64 -8.70
N ALA A 3 9.14 0.46 -9.51
CA ALA A 3 8.11 -0.55 -9.30
C ALA A 3 8.58 -2.02 -9.47
N ARG A 4 9.84 -2.22 -9.87
CA ARG A 4 10.49 -3.53 -10.04
C ARG A 4 11.65 -3.71 -9.06
N CYS A 5 11.54 -3.13 -7.88
CA CYS A 5 12.52 -3.19 -6.79
C CYS A 5 13.85 -2.47 -7.02
N ASN A 6 14.05 -1.75 -8.12
CA ASN A 6 15.30 -1.03 -8.34
C ASN A 6 15.41 0.18 -7.40
N GLY A 7 16.49 0.26 -6.65
CA GLY A 7 16.86 1.42 -5.87
C GLY A 7 17.38 2.57 -6.74
N ILE A 8 17.57 3.75 -6.15
CA ILE A 8 18.08 4.91 -6.91
C ILE A 8 19.46 4.61 -7.50
N ARG A 9 20.34 3.94 -6.76
CA ARG A 9 21.68 3.59 -7.23
C ARG A 9 21.65 2.59 -8.39
N ASP A 10 20.75 1.60 -8.31
CA ASP A 10 20.59 0.61 -9.38
C ASP A 10 20.09 1.28 -10.66
N ILE A 11 19.13 2.20 -10.54
CA ILE A 11 18.62 2.98 -11.69
C ILE A 11 19.74 3.84 -12.30
N CYS A 12 20.58 4.48 -11.48
CA CYS A 12 21.74 5.22 -11.95
C CYS A 12 22.70 4.33 -12.74
N ALA A 13 23.04 3.16 -12.19
CA ALA A 13 23.96 2.22 -12.82
C ALA A 13 23.42 1.66 -14.15
N ILE A 14 22.12 1.30 -14.17
CA ILE A 14 21.50 0.70 -15.38
C ILE A 14 21.32 1.73 -16.50
N LEU A 15 20.96 2.98 -16.17
CA LEU A 15 20.62 4.01 -17.14
C LEU A 15 21.75 5.01 -17.42
N GLY A 16 22.86 4.94 -16.71
CA GLY A 16 23.93 5.93 -16.79
C GLY A 16 23.55 7.34 -16.34
N TYR A 17 22.50 7.47 -15.50
CA TYR A 17 22.04 8.77 -15.02
C TYR A 17 22.64 9.13 -13.66
N SER A 18 22.85 10.43 -13.44
CA SER A 18 23.25 10.95 -12.14
C SER A 18 22.16 10.71 -11.10
N LYS A 19 22.56 10.63 -9.84
CA LYS A 19 21.66 10.47 -8.69
C LYS A 19 20.61 11.59 -8.66
N ASP A 20 21.01 12.83 -8.94
CA ASP A 20 20.13 13.99 -8.89
C ASP A 20 19.05 13.92 -9.98
N LYS A 21 19.39 13.45 -11.16
CA LYS A 21 18.45 13.24 -12.26
C LYS A 21 17.39 12.20 -11.89
N VAL A 22 17.78 11.08 -11.27
CA VAL A 22 16.86 10.04 -10.81
C VAL A 22 15.99 10.54 -9.66
N GLN A 23 16.56 11.27 -8.69
CA GLN A 23 15.81 11.87 -7.61
C GLN A 23 14.81 12.92 -8.10
N ALA A 24 15.21 13.78 -9.04
CA ALA A 24 14.32 14.76 -9.64
C ALA A 24 13.12 14.10 -10.36
N ALA A 25 13.35 12.99 -11.07
CA ALA A 25 12.28 12.22 -11.69
C ALA A 25 11.31 11.64 -10.67
N LEU A 26 11.81 11.07 -9.58
CA LEU A 26 10.98 10.59 -8.46
C LEU A 26 10.20 11.72 -7.80
N LYS A 27 10.83 12.88 -7.59
CA LYS A 27 10.18 14.05 -7.00
C LYS A 27 9.00 14.53 -7.82
N ARG A 28 9.14 14.57 -9.15
CA ARG A 28 8.09 14.98 -10.09
C ARG A 28 7.00 13.93 -10.29
N SER A 29 7.22 12.69 -9.87
CA SER A 29 6.25 11.61 -10.01
C SER A 29 4.95 11.95 -9.26
N THR A 30 3.83 11.89 -9.97
CA THR A 30 2.47 12.13 -9.47
C THR A 30 1.63 10.85 -9.36
N HIS A 31 2.31 9.68 -9.34
CA HIS A 31 1.60 8.41 -9.23
C HIS A 31 0.78 8.37 -7.94
N GLU A 32 -0.50 8.19 -8.10
CA GLU A 32 -1.47 7.92 -7.05
C GLU A 32 -2.26 6.67 -7.43
N ILE A 33 -2.90 6.06 -6.45
CA ILE A 33 -3.84 4.98 -6.74
C ILE A 33 -5.22 5.60 -6.94
N GLU A 34 -5.90 5.13 -7.98
CA GLU A 34 -7.29 5.47 -8.26
C GLU A 34 -8.11 4.18 -8.16
N PRO A 35 -9.04 4.07 -7.20
CA PRO A 35 -9.92 2.92 -7.07
C PRO A 35 -10.78 2.75 -8.33
N THR A 36 -10.88 1.52 -8.83
CA THR A 36 -11.64 1.23 -10.06
C THR A 36 -13.15 1.23 -9.85
N GLN A 37 -13.61 1.16 -8.61
CA GLN A 37 -15.02 1.10 -8.22
C GLN A 37 -15.26 2.10 -7.08
N LYS A 38 -16.52 2.45 -6.87
CA LYS A 38 -16.97 3.29 -5.74
C LYS A 38 -17.62 2.48 -4.63
N HIS A 39 -18.00 1.24 -4.91
CA HIS A 39 -18.54 0.31 -3.94
C HIS A 39 -17.78 -1.01 -3.97
N TYR A 40 -17.50 -1.56 -2.80
CA TYR A 40 -16.83 -2.84 -2.59
C TYR A 40 -17.63 -3.67 -1.57
N ASP A 41 -18.04 -4.89 -1.95
CA ASP A 41 -18.76 -5.77 -1.01
C ASP A 41 -17.93 -6.04 0.25
N VAL A 42 -16.64 -6.34 0.07
CA VAL A 42 -15.71 -6.62 1.16
C VAL A 42 -14.38 -5.90 0.93
N LEU A 43 -13.96 -5.12 1.91
CA LEU A 43 -12.60 -4.56 2.00
C LEU A 43 -11.83 -5.24 3.14
N GLN A 44 -10.66 -5.75 2.83
CA GLN A 44 -9.70 -6.21 3.85
C GLN A 44 -8.83 -5.03 4.28
N VAL A 45 -8.62 -4.85 5.57
CA VAL A 45 -7.72 -3.83 6.12
C VAL A 45 -6.63 -4.49 6.96
N ASP A 46 -5.41 -3.96 6.84
CA ASP A 46 -4.25 -4.50 7.54
C ASP A 46 -3.19 -3.40 7.74
N GLU A 47 -2.27 -3.63 8.65
CA GLU A 47 -1.13 -2.76 8.84
C GLU A 47 0.18 -3.41 8.39
N PHE A 48 1.04 -2.57 7.87
CA PHE A 48 2.33 -2.96 7.31
C PHE A 48 3.40 -1.98 7.79
N HIS A 49 4.47 -2.45 8.44
CA HIS A 49 5.52 -1.55 8.87
C HIS A 49 6.78 -1.64 8.01
N THR A 50 7.41 -0.49 7.86
CA THR A 50 8.74 -0.32 7.33
C THR A 50 9.56 0.56 8.28
N PHE A 51 10.72 1.07 7.85
CA PHE A 51 11.52 1.99 8.64
C PHE A 51 12.29 2.98 7.76
N ILE A 52 12.65 4.12 8.34
CA ILE A 52 13.39 5.19 7.68
C ILE A 52 14.71 5.41 8.42
N GLY A 53 15.82 5.33 7.71
CA GLY A 53 17.18 5.53 8.25
C GLY A 53 17.65 4.40 9.17
N HIS A 54 16.89 4.10 10.21
CA HIS A 54 17.20 3.08 11.21
C HIS A 54 15.99 2.20 11.50
N LYS A 55 16.22 0.93 11.84
CA LYS A 55 15.17 -0.04 12.20
C LYS A 55 14.27 0.41 13.36
N LYS A 56 14.78 1.29 14.25
CA LYS A 56 14.01 1.86 15.35
C LYS A 56 12.97 2.89 14.87
N ASN A 57 13.21 3.56 13.74
CA ASN A 57 12.31 4.56 13.16
C ASN A 57 11.25 3.88 12.29
N LYS A 58 10.34 3.16 12.93
CA LYS A 58 9.24 2.49 12.24
C LYS A 58 8.25 3.50 11.68
N VAL A 59 7.80 3.25 10.45
CA VAL A 59 6.69 3.95 9.80
C VAL A 59 5.67 2.90 9.42
N TRP A 60 4.43 3.12 9.81
CA TRP A 60 3.34 2.20 9.54
C TRP A 60 2.52 2.68 8.35
N LEU A 61 2.20 1.75 7.50
CA LEU A 61 1.21 1.85 6.45
C LEU A 61 -0.02 1.11 6.92
N ILE A 62 -1.17 1.76 6.93
CA ILE A 62 -2.47 1.11 7.10
C ILE A 62 -3.20 1.25 5.77
N TYR A 63 -3.74 0.15 5.23
CA TYR A 63 -4.33 0.18 3.91
C TYR A 63 -5.53 -0.75 3.77
N ALA A 64 -6.39 -0.42 2.81
CA ALA A 64 -7.54 -1.21 2.40
C ALA A 64 -7.26 -1.91 1.07
N TYR A 65 -7.61 -3.18 0.98
CA TYR A 65 -7.40 -4.05 -0.16
C TYR A 65 -8.68 -4.79 -0.54
N CYS A 66 -8.98 -4.86 -1.81
CA CYS A 66 -10.09 -5.66 -2.32
C CYS A 66 -9.56 -6.96 -2.95
N LYS A 67 -9.94 -8.10 -2.36
CA LYS A 67 -9.57 -9.43 -2.89
C LYS A 67 -10.15 -9.67 -4.29
N THR A 68 -11.39 -9.26 -4.52
CA THR A 68 -12.11 -9.52 -5.77
C THR A 68 -11.48 -8.77 -6.95
N THR A 69 -11.08 -7.52 -6.75
CA THR A 69 -10.42 -6.72 -7.78
C THR A 69 -8.89 -6.89 -7.79
N GLY A 70 -8.30 -7.31 -6.67
CA GLY A 70 -6.87 -7.42 -6.50
C GLY A 70 -6.18 -6.06 -6.35
N GLU A 71 -6.90 -5.02 -5.98
CA GLU A 71 -6.38 -3.65 -5.91
C GLU A 71 -6.22 -3.15 -4.46
N ILE A 72 -5.24 -2.29 -4.29
CA ILE A 72 -5.08 -1.44 -3.11
C ILE A 72 -6.01 -0.25 -3.32
N VAL A 73 -7.05 -0.14 -2.48
CA VAL A 73 -8.14 0.85 -2.64
C VAL A 73 -7.78 2.18 -1.98
N ALA A 74 -7.21 2.13 -0.78
CA ALA A 74 -6.79 3.31 -0.05
C ALA A 74 -5.63 2.96 0.89
N PHE A 75 -4.82 3.94 1.26
CA PHE A 75 -3.78 3.78 2.26
C PHE A 75 -3.44 5.09 2.95
N VAL A 76 -2.90 4.99 4.14
CA VAL A 76 -2.38 6.11 4.94
C VAL A 76 -1.08 5.72 5.63
N TRP A 77 -0.24 6.72 5.89
CA TRP A 77 1.00 6.57 6.63
C TRP A 77 0.85 7.18 8.02
N GLY A 78 1.40 6.51 9.03
CA GLY A 78 1.34 7.02 10.40
C GLY A 78 2.03 6.12 11.41
N LYS A 79 1.44 6.01 12.60
CA LYS A 79 1.81 5.10 13.66
C LYS A 79 0.84 3.92 13.71
N ARG A 80 1.16 2.88 14.48
CA ARG A 80 0.21 1.79 14.76
C ARG A 80 -0.71 2.23 15.90
N ASP A 81 -1.67 3.08 15.58
CA ASP A 81 -2.62 3.67 16.54
C ASP A 81 -4.01 3.87 15.92
N LEU A 82 -5.00 4.09 16.80
CA LEU A 82 -6.38 4.35 16.37
C LEU A 82 -6.49 5.58 15.45
N LYS A 83 -5.68 6.62 15.70
CA LYS A 83 -5.69 7.84 14.87
C LYS A 83 -5.38 7.53 13.41
N THR A 84 -4.42 6.66 13.16
CA THR A 84 -4.07 6.25 11.79
C THR A 84 -5.13 5.33 11.18
N ALA A 85 -5.76 4.47 11.96
CA ALA A 85 -6.90 3.66 11.48
C ALA A 85 -8.10 4.55 11.09
N LEU A 86 -8.43 5.55 11.90
CA LEU A 86 -9.45 6.57 11.58
C LEU A 86 -9.09 7.39 10.35
N ALA A 87 -7.81 7.71 10.16
CA ALA A 87 -7.35 8.41 8.96
C ALA A 87 -7.56 7.55 7.67
N LEU A 88 -7.42 6.22 7.74
CA LEU A 88 -7.77 5.35 6.62
C LEU A 88 -9.27 5.43 6.29
N LYS A 89 -10.13 5.36 7.32
CA LYS A 89 -11.58 5.53 7.14
C LYS A 89 -11.92 6.87 6.52
N GLN A 90 -11.31 7.95 7.01
CA GLN A 90 -11.49 9.29 6.44
C GLN A 90 -11.03 9.34 4.98
N ARG A 91 -9.91 8.69 4.64
CA ARG A 91 -9.42 8.61 3.26
C ARG A 91 -10.40 7.87 2.34
N LEU A 92 -11.03 6.78 2.81
CA LEU A 92 -12.10 6.09 2.06
C LEU A 92 -13.29 7.03 1.78
N LYS A 93 -13.72 7.81 2.78
CA LYS A 93 -14.79 8.83 2.62
C LYS A 93 -14.42 9.91 1.59
N GLU A 94 -13.21 10.44 1.63
CA GLU A 94 -12.71 11.44 0.67
C GLU A 94 -12.73 10.90 -0.77
N LEU A 95 -12.38 9.62 -0.94
CA LEU A 95 -12.45 8.93 -2.23
C LEU A 95 -13.87 8.55 -2.65
N LYS A 96 -14.87 8.81 -1.79
CA LYS A 96 -16.28 8.43 -1.97
C LYS A 96 -16.42 6.91 -2.16
N ILE A 97 -15.67 6.15 -1.38
CA ILE A 97 -15.72 4.69 -1.37
C ILE A 97 -16.70 4.23 -0.29
N THR A 98 -17.63 3.36 -0.71
CA THR A 98 -18.55 2.63 0.19
C THR A 98 -18.19 1.15 0.21
N TYR A 99 -18.55 0.46 1.27
CA TYR A 99 -18.29 -0.97 1.45
C TYR A 99 -19.40 -1.62 2.29
N GLY A 100 -19.70 -2.88 2.00
CA GLY A 100 -20.65 -3.68 2.78
C GLY A 100 -19.99 -4.24 4.04
N CYS A 101 -18.79 -4.82 3.91
CA CYS A 101 -18.08 -5.45 5.00
C CYS A 101 -16.63 -4.99 5.10
N ILE A 102 -16.12 -4.85 6.32
CA ILE A 102 -14.69 -4.68 6.63
C ILE A 102 -14.16 -5.97 7.25
N ALA A 103 -13.13 -6.55 6.63
CA ALA A 103 -12.44 -7.72 7.14
C ALA A 103 -11.05 -7.33 7.67
N HIS A 104 -10.72 -7.71 8.90
CA HIS A 104 -9.44 -7.39 9.52
C HIS A 104 -8.99 -8.48 10.51
N ASP A 105 -7.74 -8.40 10.95
CA ASP A 105 -7.25 -9.20 12.06
C ASP A 105 -7.82 -8.66 13.41
N ASP A 106 -7.47 -9.33 14.50
CA ASP A 106 -7.94 -8.98 15.85
C ASP A 106 -7.23 -7.74 16.45
N TRP A 107 -7.00 -6.68 15.64
CA TRP A 107 -6.47 -5.43 16.15
C TRP A 107 -7.58 -4.45 16.52
N LYS A 108 -7.79 -4.25 17.82
CA LYS A 108 -8.87 -3.42 18.41
C LYS A 108 -9.04 -2.02 17.79
N ALA A 109 -7.97 -1.44 17.23
CA ALA A 109 -8.08 -0.14 16.56
C ALA A 109 -8.94 -0.21 15.29
N PHE A 110 -8.97 -1.35 14.60
CA PHE A 110 -9.86 -1.53 13.44
C PHE A 110 -11.31 -1.72 13.90
N ASP A 111 -11.57 -2.51 14.96
CA ASP A 111 -12.91 -2.65 15.54
C ASP A 111 -13.51 -1.28 15.85
N THR A 112 -12.73 -0.41 16.50
CA THR A 112 -13.17 0.94 16.88
C THR A 112 -13.31 1.86 15.68
N ALA A 113 -12.34 1.86 14.76
CA ALA A 113 -12.35 2.77 13.63
C ALA A 113 -13.50 2.49 12.65
N PHE A 114 -13.88 1.23 12.49
CA PHE A 114 -14.91 0.77 11.55
C PHE A 114 -16.19 0.30 12.25
N SER A 115 -16.43 0.73 13.49
CA SER A 115 -17.61 0.34 14.30
C SER A 115 -18.97 0.68 13.66
N ASP A 116 -18.99 1.57 12.66
CA ASP A 116 -20.18 1.94 11.87
C ASP A 116 -20.28 1.17 10.54
N ALA A 117 -19.42 0.20 10.28
CA ALA A 117 -19.58 -0.69 9.13
C ALA A 117 -20.80 -1.60 9.34
N ASP A 118 -21.53 -1.89 8.26
CA ASP A 118 -22.71 -2.78 8.32
C ASP A 118 -22.31 -4.17 8.83
N GLU A 119 -21.13 -4.64 8.47
CA GLU A 119 -20.58 -5.92 8.89
C GLU A 119 -19.07 -5.87 9.08
N GLN A 120 -18.57 -6.54 10.14
CA GLN A 120 -17.14 -6.74 10.36
C GLN A 120 -16.81 -8.23 10.46
N TRP A 121 -15.82 -8.68 9.69
CA TRP A 121 -15.28 -10.02 9.75
C TRP A 121 -13.91 -10.00 10.42
N VAL A 122 -13.87 -10.45 11.67
CA VAL A 122 -12.65 -10.45 12.47
C VAL A 122 -11.97 -11.81 12.40
N GLY A 123 -10.67 -11.79 12.16
CA GLY A 123 -9.81 -12.97 12.20
C GLY A 123 -9.02 -13.24 10.94
N LYS A 124 -7.91 -13.98 11.10
CA LYS A 124 -6.95 -14.28 10.03
C LYS A 124 -7.53 -15.04 8.84
N GLN A 125 -8.60 -15.81 9.04
CA GLN A 125 -9.27 -16.51 7.94
C GLN A 125 -9.83 -15.55 6.89
N HIS A 126 -10.16 -14.33 7.29
CA HIS A 126 -10.73 -13.30 6.42
C HIS A 126 -9.69 -12.37 5.80
N THR A 127 -8.43 -12.40 6.27
CA THR A 127 -7.35 -11.49 5.84
C THR A 127 -6.26 -12.16 4.99
N LYS A 128 -6.40 -13.43 4.61
CA LYS A 128 -5.40 -14.16 3.82
C LYS A 128 -4.99 -13.46 2.51
N ALA A 129 -5.92 -12.77 1.85
CA ALA A 129 -5.62 -12.14 0.58
C ALA A 129 -4.78 -10.85 0.77
N ILE A 130 -5.04 -10.05 1.79
CA ILE A 130 -4.23 -8.86 2.09
C ILE A 130 -2.85 -9.27 2.61
N GLU A 131 -2.73 -10.36 3.37
CA GLU A 131 -1.42 -10.93 3.75
C GLU A 131 -0.60 -11.34 2.51
N GLY A 132 -1.24 -11.99 1.53
CA GLY A 132 -0.63 -12.28 0.23
C GLY A 132 -0.19 -11.03 -0.52
N ASN A 133 -0.99 -9.96 -0.44
CA ASN A 133 -0.63 -8.67 -1.02
C ASN A 133 0.54 -8.00 -0.27
N ASN A 134 0.66 -8.18 1.04
CA ASN A 134 1.85 -7.76 1.81
C ASN A 134 3.13 -8.40 1.26
N CYS A 135 3.07 -9.66 0.85
CA CYS A 135 4.18 -10.34 0.17
C CYS A 135 4.47 -9.68 -1.19
N ALA A 136 3.44 -9.43 -2.00
CA ALA A 136 3.60 -8.77 -3.30
C ALA A 136 4.21 -7.36 -3.17
N ILE A 137 3.80 -6.59 -2.17
CA ILE A 137 4.38 -5.28 -1.86
C ILE A 137 5.89 -5.41 -1.58
N ARG A 138 6.30 -6.40 -0.76
CA ARG A 138 7.73 -6.63 -0.46
C ARG A 138 8.54 -7.01 -1.69
N HIS A 139 7.96 -7.76 -2.62
CA HIS A 139 8.60 -8.12 -3.88
C HIS A 139 8.67 -6.97 -4.89
N ARG A 140 7.77 -5.98 -4.80
CA ARG A 140 7.67 -4.88 -5.77
C ARG A 140 8.32 -3.59 -5.29
N VAL A 141 8.40 -3.41 -3.98
CA VAL A 141 8.97 -2.20 -3.36
C VAL A 141 10.15 -2.60 -2.50
N SER A 142 11.37 -2.46 -3.02
CA SER A 142 12.61 -2.85 -2.31
C SER A 142 12.71 -2.26 -0.91
N ARG A 143 12.15 -1.07 -0.72
CA ARG A 143 12.12 -0.35 0.56
C ARG A 143 11.17 -0.95 1.60
N ALA A 144 10.30 -1.89 1.18
CA ALA A 144 9.41 -2.63 2.06
C ALA A 144 10.09 -3.83 2.73
N VAL A 145 11.27 -4.22 2.27
CA VAL A 145 12.00 -5.40 2.76
C VAL A 145 12.67 -5.09 4.11
N ARG A 146 12.37 -5.91 5.13
CA ARG A 146 12.81 -5.66 6.53
C ARG A 146 14.26 -6.02 6.81
N LYS A 147 14.85 -6.93 6.02
CA LYS A 147 16.18 -7.52 6.26
C LYS A 147 17.24 -7.13 5.23
N SER A 148 16.97 -6.11 4.40
CA SER A 148 17.91 -5.67 3.36
C SER A 148 18.49 -4.30 3.66
N CYS A 149 19.57 -3.94 2.96
CA CYS A 149 20.16 -2.60 2.99
C CYS A 149 19.35 -1.57 2.15
N CYS A 150 18.24 -1.97 1.54
CA CYS A 150 17.43 -1.13 0.63
C CYS A 150 16.48 -0.17 1.34
N PHE A 151 16.70 0.15 2.61
CA PHE A 151 15.86 1.05 3.38
C PHE A 151 15.96 2.51 2.91
N SER A 152 14.89 3.25 3.07
CA SER A 152 14.84 4.67 2.74
C SER A 152 15.54 5.51 3.79
N LYS A 153 16.28 6.53 3.34
CA LYS A 153 16.84 7.57 4.21
C LYS A 153 15.93 8.79 4.37
N SER A 154 14.92 8.93 3.51
CA SER A 154 13.96 10.05 3.49
C SER A 154 12.55 9.51 3.37
N LEU A 155 11.65 9.98 4.24
CA LEU A 155 10.22 9.64 4.21
C LEU A 155 9.58 10.07 2.88
N PHE A 156 9.92 11.24 2.36
CA PHE A 156 9.41 11.73 1.09
C PHE A 156 9.63 10.74 -0.06
N TYR A 157 10.88 10.32 -0.29
CA TYR A 157 11.20 9.35 -1.35
C TYR A 157 10.68 7.94 -1.04
N HIS A 158 10.48 7.62 0.24
CA HIS A 158 9.85 6.38 0.64
C HIS A 158 8.40 6.32 0.15
N ILE A 159 7.61 7.34 0.48
CA ILE A 159 6.20 7.47 0.05
C ILE A 159 6.12 7.45 -1.48
N LYS A 160 6.94 8.23 -2.18
CA LYS A 160 6.97 8.23 -3.66
C LYS A 160 7.22 6.84 -4.26
N ALA A 161 8.14 6.07 -3.68
CA ALA A 161 8.42 4.72 -4.16
C ALA A 161 7.24 3.76 -3.92
N PHE A 162 6.54 3.90 -2.80
CA PHE A 162 5.33 3.12 -2.53
C PHE A 162 4.18 3.49 -3.47
N ASN A 163 3.96 4.78 -3.71
CA ASN A 163 2.93 5.24 -4.66
C ASN A 163 3.13 4.62 -6.05
N ILE A 164 4.36 4.67 -6.57
CA ILE A 164 4.71 4.02 -7.84
C ILE A 164 4.49 2.50 -7.77
N GLY A 165 4.90 1.87 -6.68
CA GLY A 165 4.72 0.43 -6.46
C GLY A 165 3.25 0.02 -6.43
N PHE A 166 2.41 0.76 -5.74
CA PHE A 166 0.99 0.50 -5.62
C PHE A 166 0.24 0.73 -6.94
N ALA A 167 0.52 1.84 -7.63
CA ALA A 167 -0.02 2.08 -8.97
C ALA A 167 0.33 0.92 -9.92
N TYR A 168 1.59 0.43 -9.87
CA TYR A 168 2.03 -0.70 -10.68
C TYR A 168 1.32 -2.02 -10.28
N ILE A 169 1.15 -2.30 -8.97
CA ILE A 169 0.43 -3.49 -8.48
C ILE A 169 -0.99 -3.47 -9.01
N ASN A 170 -1.72 -2.36 -8.86
CA ASN A 170 -3.09 -2.21 -9.32
C ASN A 170 -3.18 -2.40 -10.85
N THR A 171 -2.27 -1.80 -11.63
CA THR A 171 -2.22 -1.97 -13.10
C THR A 171 -1.99 -3.43 -13.50
N CYS A 172 -1.11 -4.15 -12.81
CA CYS A 172 -0.87 -5.57 -13.08
C CYS A 172 -2.11 -6.45 -12.82
N HIS A 173 -2.90 -6.14 -11.81
CA HIS A 173 -4.15 -6.85 -11.53
C HIS A 173 -5.22 -6.57 -12.58
N LEU A 174 -5.37 -5.33 -13.02
CA LEU A 174 -6.30 -4.94 -14.08
C LEU A 174 -6.01 -5.69 -15.40
N SER A 175 -4.75 -5.74 -15.83
CA SER A 175 -4.35 -6.44 -17.05
C SER A 175 -4.62 -7.94 -17.02
N LYS A 176 -4.46 -8.60 -15.85
CA LYS A 176 -4.79 -10.01 -15.66
C LYS A 176 -6.30 -10.27 -15.71
N ARG A 177 -7.13 -9.35 -15.22
CA ARG A 177 -8.59 -9.47 -15.30
C ARG A 177 -9.08 -9.36 -16.74
N GLN A 178 -8.54 -8.43 -17.53
CA GLN A 178 -8.87 -8.30 -18.95
C GLN A 178 -8.55 -9.59 -19.72
N LYS A 179 -7.38 -10.20 -19.48
CA LYS A 179 -6.98 -11.46 -20.12
C LYS A 179 -7.82 -12.70 -19.72
N ARG A 180 -8.52 -12.65 -18.56
CA ARG A 180 -9.40 -13.75 -18.13
C ARG A 180 -10.84 -13.62 -18.63
N ARG A 181 -11.18 -12.50 -19.28
CA ARG A 181 -12.50 -12.23 -19.87
C ARG A 181 -12.56 -12.47 -21.38
N ILE A 182 -11.42 -12.82 -21.99
CA ILE A 182 -11.26 -13.28 -23.37
C ILE A 182 -11.07 -14.80 -23.32
#